data_26b13fdf3636c4640b3f1074e8aafb4a
#
_entry.id   26b13fdf3636c4640b3f1074e8aafb4a
#
_cell.length_a   1.000
_cell.length_b   1.000
_cell.length_c   1.000
_cell.angle_alpha   90.00
_cell.angle_beta   90.00
_cell.angle_gamma   90.00
#
_symmetry.space_group_name_H-M   'P 1'
#
loop_
_entity.id
_entity.type
_entity.pdbx_description
1 polymer ?
#
loop_
_entity_poly.entity_id
_entity_poly.type
_entity_poly.pdbx_seq_one_letter_code
_entity_poly.pdbx_strand_id
1 'polypeptide(L)'
;MMRFGVCEAAPEMVPSGEDWQQLAARAWEERTDVFLLNEMPFGPWISCAEKAGEEMLLASHRAHEAGMVHLVELGARSVLATRPVYDQGRSVNQAFVWRRGSGIQSVHTKQFFPDEEGYYEARWFARGDTHFRLADVEGVKIGFLICTEVMFNEWARHYGRQGAHVIAVPRAVGRASLRRWKTALSMAAIVSGCYVISSNRAGIDQKGQEFGGGGWIFDPFGDLIAETSPDHSVVSVDLDLALVERAQQKYPCCVSELPSPTTTASLG
;
A
#
# COMPACT_ATOMS: atom_id res chain seq x y z
N MET A 1 -10.81 6.38 19.12
CA MET A 1 -10.77 6.18 17.65
C MET A 1 -9.33 6.44 17.22
N MET A 2 -8.86 5.78 16.18
CA MET A 2 -7.49 5.92 15.66
C MET A 2 -7.56 6.59 14.29
N ARG A 3 -6.71 7.60 14.07
CA ARG A 3 -6.74 8.43 12.87
C ARG A 3 -5.75 7.92 11.83
N PHE A 4 -6.27 7.52 10.68
CA PHE A 4 -5.50 7.01 9.55
C PHE A 4 -5.36 8.07 8.46
N GLY A 5 -4.12 8.30 8.02
CA GLY A 5 -3.80 9.22 6.94
C GLY A 5 -3.30 8.53 5.69
N VAL A 6 -3.64 9.12 4.54
CA VAL A 6 -3.15 8.74 3.20
C VAL A 6 -2.64 9.95 2.46
N CYS A 7 -1.80 9.74 1.45
CA CYS A 7 -1.23 10.84 0.68
C CYS A 7 -1.20 10.59 -0.83
N GLU A 8 -1.06 11.67 -1.57
CA GLU A 8 -0.43 11.70 -2.88
C GLU A 8 0.94 12.37 -2.74
N ALA A 9 2.00 11.66 -3.11
CA ALA A 9 3.37 12.05 -2.85
C ALA A 9 4.13 12.32 -4.14
N ALA A 10 5.12 13.20 -4.10
CA ALA A 10 5.96 13.51 -5.25
C ALA A 10 6.51 12.24 -5.92
N PRO A 11 6.70 12.25 -7.25
CA PRO A 11 7.03 11.06 -8.02
C PRO A 11 8.44 10.51 -7.72
N GLU A 12 9.33 11.37 -7.23
CA GLU A 12 10.71 11.02 -6.87
C GLU A 12 11.08 11.67 -5.52
N MET A 13 10.49 11.16 -4.44
CA MET A 13 10.73 11.70 -3.11
C MET A 13 12.18 11.48 -2.68
N VAL A 14 12.87 12.57 -2.33
CA VAL A 14 14.21 12.53 -1.76
C VAL A 14 14.08 12.62 -0.24
N PRO A 15 14.69 11.70 0.53
CA PRO A 15 14.72 11.80 1.99
C PRO A 15 15.28 13.17 2.43
N SER A 16 14.62 13.84 3.36
CA SER A 16 14.92 15.21 3.82
C SER A 16 14.85 16.33 2.75
N GLY A 17 14.43 16.03 1.52
CA GLY A 17 14.18 17.03 0.48
C GLY A 17 12.93 17.87 0.74
N GLU A 18 12.72 18.89 -0.09
CA GLU A 18 11.61 19.85 0.08
C GLU A 18 10.24 19.14 0.02
N ASP A 19 10.03 18.25 -0.96
CA ASP A 19 8.77 17.49 -1.09
C ASP A 19 8.50 16.63 0.15
N TRP A 20 9.54 16.02 0.73
CA TRP A 20 9.42 15.27 1.99
C TRP A 20 9.02 16.17 3.14
N GLN A 21 9.66 17.33 3.29
CA GLN A 21 9.36 18.28 4.36
C GLN A 21 7.92 18.80 4.26
N GLN A 22 7.45 19.10 3.04
CA GLN A 22 6.07 19.50 2.79
C GLN A 22 5.07 18.39 3.15
N LEU A 23 5.34 17.16 2.75
CA LEU A 23 4.51 15.99 3.09
C LEU A 23 4.46 15.79 4.61
N ALA A 24 5.61 15.85 5.27
CA ALA A 24 5.70 15.69 6.72
C ALA A 24 4.93 16.79 7.47
N ALA A 25 5.04 18.06 7.06
CA ALA A 25 4.29 19.15 7.64
C ALA A 25 2.77 18.93 7.53
N ARG A 26 2.28 18.51 6.36
CA ARG A 26 0.85 18.21 6.15
C ARG A 26 0.37 17.01 6.96
N ALA A 27 1.20 15.96 7.10
CA ALA A 27 0.89 14.80 7.94
C ALA A 27 0.75 15.21 9.43
N TRP A 28 1.58 16.16 9.89
CA TRP A 28 1.47 16.74 11.21
C TRP A 28 0.18 17.55 11.41
N GLU A 29 -0.21 18.36 10.44
CA GLU A 29 -1.45 19.15 10.46
C GLU A 29 -2.68 18.21 10.56
N GLU A 30 -2.66 17.09 9.84
CA GLU A 30 -3.71 16.09 9.86
C GLU A 30 -3.75 15.24 11.15
N ARG A 31 -2.71 15.30 12.00
CA ARG A 31 -2.62 14.59 13.30
C ARG A 31 -2.87 13.09 13.19
N THR A 32 -2.25 12.44 12.21
CA THR A 32 -2.43 11.02 11.97
C THR A 32 -1.78 10.16 13.05
N ASP A 33 -2.46 9.11 13.50
CA ASP A 33 -1.86 8.07 14.36
C ASP A 33 -1.12 7.05 13.51
N VAL A 34 -1.72 6.65 12.37
CA VAL A 34 -1.16 5.73 11.39
C VAL A 34 -1.15 6.40 10.03
N PHE A 35 -0.01 6.43 9.36
CA PHE A 35 0.16 7.07 8.06
C PHE A 35 0.60 6.06 7.00
N LEU A 36 -0.09 6.03 5.85
CA LEU A 36 0.28 5.20 4.71
C LEU A 36 1.04 6.03 3.67
N LEU A 37 2.27 5.63 3.37
CA LEU A 37 3.01 6.13 2.20
C LEU A 37 2.64 5.33 0.94
N ASN A 38 2.96 5.89 -0.23
CA ASN A 38 2.83 5.20 -1.51
C ASN A 38 3.84 4.04 -1.67
N GLU A 39 3.71 3.30 -2.76
CA GLU A 39 4.63 2.20 -3.08
C GLU A 39 6.03 2.70 -3.37
N MET A 40 7.03 2.14 -2.67
CA MET A 40 8.46 2.49 -2.76
C MET A 40 8.66 4.01 -2.79
N PRO A 41 8.37 4.74 -1.71
CA PRO A 41 8.22 6.20 -1.74
C PRO A 41 9.49 6.97 -2.09
N PHE A 42 10.67 6.42 -1.84
CA PHE A 42 11.93 7.15 -1.99
C PHE A 42 12.64 6.87 -3.31
N GLY A 43 13.05 7.94 -3.98
CA GLY A 43 13.76 7.88 -5.25
C GLY A 43 12.86 7.58 -6.47
N PRO A 44 13.48 7.42 -7.65
CA PRO A 44 12.78 7.23 -8.90
C PRO A 44 12.06 5.88 -8.97
N TRP A 45 11.01 5.80 -9.80
CA TRP A 45 10.34 4.56 -10.13
C TRP A 45 11.22 3.72 -11.05
N ILE A 46 11.92 2.72 -10.49
CA ILE A 46 12.92 1.95 -11.25
C ILE A 46 12.28 0.99 -12.25
N SER A 47 11.07 0.49 -11.97
CA SER A 47 10.39 -0.50 -12.82
C SER A 47 9.83 0.08 -14.13
N CYS A 48 10.04 1.37 -14.43
CA CYS A 48 9.79 1.94 -15.75
C CYS A 48 10.80 1.42 -16.79
N ALA A 49 11.98 0.97 -16.38
CA ALA A 49 12.98 0.40 -17.27
C ALA A 49 12.72 -1.10 -17.52
N GLU A 50 12.69 -1.50 -18.78
CA GLU A 50 12.44 -2.87 -19.22
C GLU A 50 13.51 -3.85 -18.73
N LYS A 51 14.76 -3.39 -18.69
CA LYS A 51 15.89 -4.20 -18.19
C LYS A 51 16.26 -3.78 -16.79
N ALA A 52 16.20 -4.74 -15.88
CA ALA A 52 16.69 -4.53 -14.52
C ALA A 52 18.20 -4.23 -14.56
N GLY A 53 18.59 -3.15 -13.88
CA GLY A 53 19.99 -2.73 -13.73
C GLY A 53 20.39 -2.79 -12.27
N GLU A 54 21.49 -3.49 -11.98
CA GLU A 54 21.98 -3.66 -10.61
C GLU A 54 22.26 -2.31 -9.93
N GLU A 55 22.85 -1.35 -10.65
CA GLU A 55 23.14 -0.02 -10.12
C GLU A 55 21.86 0.73 -9.71
N MET A 56 20.82 0.70 -10.56
CA MET A 56 19.54 1.34 -10.26
C MET A 56 18.85 0.68 -9.07
N LEU A 57 18.93 -0.64 -8.98
CA LEU A 57 18.37 -1.40 -7.87
C LEU A 57 19.07 -1.05 -6.55
N LEU A 58 20.41 -1.04 -6.54
CA LEU A 58 21.22 -0.63 -5.39
C LEU A 58 20.96 0.83 -4.98
N ALA A 59 20.79 1.74 -5.96
CA ALA A 59 20.44 3.13 -5.69
C ALA A 59 19.07 3.23 -5.01
N SER A 60 18.07 2.48 -5.49
CA SER A 60 16.75 2.42 -4.88
C SER A 60 16.80 1.87 -3.45
N HIS A 61 17.54 0.78 -3.21
CA HIS A 61 17.75 0.25 -1.85
C HIS A 61 18.32 1.32 -0.92
N ARG A 62 19.41 2.00 -1.34
CA ARG A 62 20.06 3.04 -0.54
C ARG A 62 19.13 4.22 -0.25
N ALA A 63 18.34 4.67 -1.24
CA ALA A 63 17.39 5.76 -1.04
C ALA A 63 16.34 5.39 0.02
N HIS A 64 15.83 4.15 0.00
CA HIS A 64 14.86 3.69 0.99
C HIS A 64 15.50 3.51 2.38
N GLU A 65 16.72 2.97 2.47
CA GLU A 65 17.43 2.89 3.76
C GLU A 65 17.66 4.28 4.37
N ALA A 66 18.08 5.25 3.55
CA ALA A 66 18.23 6.64 3.99
C ALA A 66 16.88 7.25 4.42
N GLY A 67 15.79 6.92 3.74
CA GLY A 67 14.45 7.41 4.08
C GLY A 67 13.91 6.91 5.40
N MET A 68 14.35 5.74 5.88
CA MET A 68 13.81 5.14 7.11
C MET A 68 14.02 6.01 8.35
N VAL A 69 15.11 6.74 8.46
CA VAL A 69 15.39 7.60 9.62
C VAL A 69 14.50 8.84 9.65
N HIS A 70 13.93 9.22 8.51
CA HIS A 70 13.05 10.38 8.37
C HIS A 70 11.57 10.07 8.65
N LEU A 71 11.16 8.80 8.77
CA LEU A 71 9.76 8.44 9.02
C LEU A 71 9.20 9.05 10.30
N VAL A 72 10.05 9.32 11.29
CA VAL A 72 9.69 10.00 12.54
C VAL A 72 9.16 11.42 12.33
N GLU A 73 9.54 12.07 11.22
CA GLU A 73 9.17 13.45 10.88
C GLU A 73 7.69 13.56 10.45
N LEU A 74 7.06 12.45 10.01
CA LEU A 74 5.62 12.39 9.69
C LEU A 74 4.70 12.61 10.91
N GLY A 75 5.25 12.61 12.13
CA GLY A 75 4.47 12.81 13.35
C GLY A 75 3.62 11.63 13.80
N ALA A 76 3.33 10.68 12.93
CA ALA A 76 2.53 9.49 13.21
C ALA A 76 3.21 8.54 14.23
N ARG A 77 2.41 7.77 14.96
CA ARG A 77 2.90 6.69 15.84
C ARG A 77 3.41 5.52 15.04
N SER A 78 2.72 5.22 13.93
CA SER A 78 3.09 4.15 13.01
C SER A 78 3.02 4.62 11.56
N VAL A 79 3.95 4.13 10.72
CA VAL A 79 3.98 4.37 9.27
C VAL A 79 3.92 3.04 8.54
N LEU A 80 3.00 2.95 7.59
CA LEU A 80 2.82 1.85 6.67
C LEU A 80 3.48 2.23 5.35
N ALA A 81 4.39 1.42 4.84
CA ALA A 81 5.06 1.70 3.57
C ALA A 81 5.62 0.42 2.92
N THR A 82 6.20 0.57 1.73
CA THR A 82 6.96 -0.49 1.08
C THR A 82 8.37 -0.03 0.76
N ARG A 83 9.26 -0.99 0.58
CA ARG A 83 10.65 -0.75 0.20
C ARG A 83 11.22 -1.95 -0.57
N PRO A 84 12.19 -1.74 -1.47
CA PRO A 84 12.98 -2.84 -1.99
C PRO A 84 13.93 -3.34 -0.89
N VAL A 85 14.02 -4.66 -0.74
CA VAL A 85 14.99 -5.31 0.16
C VAL A 85 15.57 -6.55 -0.53
N TYR A 86 16.77 -6.97 -0.11
CA TYR A 86 17.29 -8.27 -0.50
C TYR A 86 16.76 -9.35 0.45
N ASP A 87 16.15 -10.36 -0.13
CA ASP A 87 15.73 -11.58 0.56
C ASP A 87 16.33 -12.78 -0.17
N GLN A 88 17.15 -13.56 0.53
CA GLN A 88 17.87 -14.72 -0.03
C GLN A 88 18.60 -14.40 -1.35
N GLY A 89 19.25 -13.23 -1.43
CA GLY A 89 20.02 -12.80 -2.61
C GLY A 89 19.19 -12.29 -3.79
N ARG A 90 17.86 -12.15 -3.63
CA ARG A 90 16.96 -11.58 -4.65
C ARG A 90 16.30 -10.32 -4.12
N SER A 91 16.06 -9.34 -4.99
CA SER A 91 15.32 -8.16 -4.61
C SER A 91 13.83 -8.47 -4.54
N VAL A 92 13.17 -8.03 -3.48
CA VAL A 92 11.73 -8.15 -3.26
C VAL A 92 11.15 -6.78 -2.90
N ASN A 93 9.89 -6.55 -3.24
CA ASN A 93 9.12 -5.38 -2.80
C ASN A 93 8.39 -5.75 -1.51
N GLN A 94 8.85 -5.20 -0.37
CA GLN A 94 8.41 -5.58 0.97
C GLN A 94 7.61 -4.47 1.64
N ALA A 95 6.40 -4.79 2.09
CA ALA A 95 5.63 -3.95 2.99
C ALA A 95 6.12 -4.10 4.44
N PHE A 96 6.11 -2.99 5.16
CA PHE A 96 6.49 -2.93 6.55
C PHE A 96 5.61 -1.99 7.35
N VAL A 97 5.61 -2.20 8.66
CA VAL A 97 5.12 -1.26 9.67
C VAL A 97 6.33 -0.72 10.42
N TRP A 98 6.54 0.59 10.33
CA TRP A 98 7.45 1.30 11.22
C TRP A 98 6.68 1.80 12.43
N ARG A 99 7.24 1.65 13.63
CA ARG A 99 6.65 2.18 14.87
C ARG A 99 7.65 3.07 15.58
N ARG A 100 7.18 4.21 16.02
CA ARG A 100 7.98 5.13 16.84
C ARG A 100 8.52 4.40 18.08
N GLY A 101 9.84 4.36 18.22
CA GLY A 101 10.54 3.71 19.33
C GLY A 101 10.77 2.19 19.21
N SER A 102 10.10 1.50 18.28
CA SER A 102 10.28 0.05 18.11
C SER A 102 10.90 -0.34 16.76
N GLY A 103 10.98 0.60 15.81
CA GLY A 103 11.59 0.37 14.50
C GLY A 103 10.66 -0.32 13.51
N ILE A 104 11.22 -1.14 12.62
CA ILE A 104 10.56 -1.72 11.45
C ILE A 104 10.21 -3.19 11.69
N GLN A 105 8.97 -3.55 11.35
CA GLN A 105 8.48 -4.93 11.23
C GLN A 105 8.08 -5.18 9.78
N SER A 106 8.70 -6.16 9.13
CA SER A 106 8.30 -6.66 7.83
C SER A 106 6.99 -7.44 7.95
N VAL A 107 6.05 -7.25 7.04
CA VAL A 107 4.69 -7.82 7.18
C VAL A 107 4.19 -8.55 5.94
N HIS A 108 4.58 -8.13 4.74
CA HIS A 108 4.16 -8.75 3.49
C HIS A 108 5.22 -8.53 2.41
N THR A 109 5.29 -9.42 1.45
CA THR A 109 6.12 -9.27 0.25
C THR A 109 5.23 -9.41 -0.97
N LYS A 110 5.32 -8.47 -1.91
CA LYS A 110 4.49 -8.43 -3.12
C LYS A 110 4.59 -9.74 -3.90
N GLN A 111 3.44 -10.28 -4.31
CA GLN A 111 3.34 -11.56 -5.00
C GLN A 111 2.94 -11.41 -6.48
N PHE A 112 2.20 -10.35 -6.82
CA PHE A 112 1.67 -10.13 -8.17
C PHE A 112 2.33 -8.91 -8.79
N PHE A 113 3.08 -9.12 -9.86
CA PHE A 113 3.86 -8.08 -10.53
C PHE A 113 3.34 -7.86 -11.95
N PRO A 114 3.09 -6.61 -12.36
CA PRO A 114 2.89 -6.28 -13.77
C PRO A 114 4.18 -6.48 -14.58
N ASP A 115 4.03 -6.74 -15.87
CA ASP A 115 5.11 -6.79 -16.86
C ASP A 115 4.64 -6.11 -18.14
N GLU A 116 4.46 -4.79 -18.06
CA GLU A 116 4.00 -3.95 -19.17
C GLU A 116 4.78 -2.62 -19.19
N GLU A 117 4.66 -1.86 -20.26
CA GLU A 117 5.34 -0.58 -20.44
C GLU A 117 5.13 0.36 -19.25
N GLY A 118 6.22 0.88 -18.69
CA GLY A 118 6.25 1.72 -17.49
C GLY A 118 6.17 0.95 -16.17
N TYR A 119 5.86 -0.36 -16.20
CA TYR A 119 5.64 -1.19 -15.02
C TYR A 119 6.18 -2.62 -15.19
N TYR A 120 7.49 -2.75 -15.47
CA TYR A 120 8.16 -4.04 -15.67
C TYR A 120 8.58 -4.70 -14.35
N GLU A 121 7.74 -4.65 -13.32
CA GLU A 121 8.12 -5.09 -11.97
C GLU A 121 8.52 -6.58 -11.90
N ALA A 122 7.91 -7.44 -12.71
CA ALA A 122 8.25 -8.86 -12.76
C ALA A 122 9.71 -9.13 -13.17
N ARG A 123 10.38 -8.15 -13.78
CA ARG A 123 11.78 -8.21 -14.18
C ARG A 123 12.74 -7.69 -13.12
N TRP A 124 12.22 -6.95 -12.13
CA TRP A 124 12.99 -6.30 -11.08
C TRP A 124 12.93 -7.04 -9.74
N PHE A 125 11.76 -7.65 -9.45
CA PHE A 125 11.48 -8.20 -8.14
C PHE A 125 11.10 -9.68 -8.21
N ALA A 126 11.55 -10.43 -7.21
CA ALA A 126 11.13 -11.79 -6.99
C ALA A 126 9.94 -11.84 -6.03
N ARG A 127 9.15 -12.90 -6.13
CA ARG A 127 8.17 -13.26 -5.10
C ARG A 127 8.90 -13.70 -3.85
N GLY A 128 8.44 -13.24 -2.68
CA GLY A 128 8.91 -13.70 -1.38
C GLY A 128 8.00 -14.77 -0.81
N ASP A 129 7.85 -14.74 0.52
CA ASP A 129 6.91 -15.59 1.25
C ASP A 129 5.46 -15.32 0.77
N THR A 130 4.75 -16.37 0.39
CA THR A 130 3.39 -16.29 -0.19
C THR A 130 2.28 -16.09 0.84
N HIS A 131 2.61 -15.81 2.10
CA HIS A 131 1.63 -15.66 3.15
C HIS A 131 1.07 -14.24 3.21
N PHE A 132 -0.26 -14.14 3.10
CA PHE A 132 -1.02 -12.91 3.34
C PHE A 132 -1.43 -12.86 4.82
N ARG A 133 -0.56 -12.30 5.65
CA ARG A 133 -0.73 -12.23 7.12
C ARG A 133 -1.17 -10.84 7.57
N LEU A 134 -1.86 -10.78 8.70
CA LEU A 134 -2.22 -9.53 9.34
C LEU A 134 -1.07 -9.01 10.22
N ALA A 135 -0.84 -7.70 10.17
CA ALA A 135 -0.07 -6.98 11.17
C ALA A 135 -1.01 -6.40 12.23
N ASP A 136 -0.63 -6.46 13.49
CA ASP A 136 -1.28 -5.69 14.54
C ASP A 136 -0.58 -4.33 14.66
N VAL A 137 -1.34 -3.24 14.51
CA VAL A 137 -0.86 -1.86 14.66
C VAL A 137 -1.76 -1.16 15.67
N GLU A 138 -1.28 -1.00 16.88
CA GLU A 138 -2.03 -0.38 17.98
C GLU A 138 -3.41 -1.03 18.23
N GLY A 139 -3.53 -2.35 18.09
CA GLY A 139 -4.79 -3.10 18.21
C GLY A 139 -5.66 -3.11 16.94
N VAL A 140 -5.22 -2.47 15.86
CA VAL A 140 -5.87 -2.53 14.54
C VAL A 140 -5.19 -3.59 13.67
N LYS A 141 -5.96 -4.56 13.19
CA LYS A 141 -5.48 -5.63 12.30
C LYS A 141 -5.44 -5.13 10.85
N ILE A 142 -4.25 -5.08 10.27
CA ILE A 142 -4.01 -4.52 8.94
C ILE A 142 -3.46 -5.59 8.01
N GLY A 143 -4.10 -5.77 6.85
CA GLY A 143 -3.59 -6.53 5.71
C GLY A 143 -2.94 -5.60 4.68
N PHE A 144 -1.99 -6.10 3.90
CA PHE A 144 -1.36 -5.35 2.82
C PHE A 144 -1.64 -5.99 1.47
N LEU A 145 -2.12 -5.17 0.52
CA LEU A 145 -2.20 -5.50 -0.90
C LEU A 145 -1.40 -4.45 -1.67
N ILE A 146 -0.18 -4.79 -2.05
CA ILE A 146 0.71 -3.82 -2.70
C ILE A 146 0.28 -3.63 -4.15
N CYS A 147 -0.23 -2.43 -4.47
CA CYS A 147 -0.56 -1.99 -5.82
C CYS A 147 -1.42 -3.03 -6.57
N THR A 148 -0.88 -3.66 -7.60
CA THR A 148 -1.55 -4.66 -8.46
C THR A 148 -2.29 -5.77 -7.68
N GLU A 149 -1.84 -6.08 -6.47
CA GLU A 149 -2.46 -7.15 -5.66
C GLU A 149 -3.93 -6.90 -5.33
N VAL A 150 -4.36 -5.63 -5.23
CA VAL A 150 -5.77 -5.31 -4.96
C VAL A 150 -6.72 -5.69 -6.10
N MET A 151 -6.19 -5.92 -7.31
CA MET A 151 -6.99 -6.40 -8.44
C MET A 151 -7.41 -7.87 -8.27
N PHE A 152 -6.77 -8.61 -7.37
CA PHE A 152 -7.05 -10.00 -7.05
C PHE A 152 -7.91 -10.07 -5.78
N ASN A 153 -9.23 -9.86 -5.96
CA ASN A 153 -10.20 -9.67 -4.88
C ASN A 153 -10.29 -10.82 -3.87
N GLU A 154 -9.88 -12.02 -4.25
CA GLU A 154 -9.79 -13.18 -3.34
C GLU A 154 -8.89 -12.89 -2.13
N TRP A 155 -7.85 -12.07 -2.29
CA TRP A 155 -6.95 -11.71 -1.19
C TRP A 155 -7.55 -10.65 -0.26
N ALA A 156 -8.32 -9.71 -0.79
CA ALA A 156 -9.09 -8.80 0.04
C ALA A 156 -10.11 -9.56 0.89
N ARG A 157 -10.84 -10.50 0.26
CA ARG A 157 -11.79 -11.36 0.96
C ARG A 157 -11.11 -12.27 1.97
N HIS A 158 -9.92 -12.78 1.66
CA HIS A 158 -9.10 -13.56 2.58
C HIS A 158 -8.76 -12.78 3.86
N TYR A 159 -8.35 -11.51 3.74
CA TYR A 159 -8.10 -10.64 4.87
C TYR A 159 -9.36 -10.38 5.70
N GLY A 160 -10.50 -10.11 5.07
CA GLY A 160 -11.78 -9.95 5.77
C GLY A 160 -12.12 -11.17 6.63
N ARG A 161 -11.92 -12.40 6.11
CA ARG A 161 -12.13 -13.65 6.85
C ARG A 161 -11.16 -13.86 8.02
N GLN A 162 -9.96 -13.29 7.95
CA GLN A 162 -9.01 -13.26 9.06
C GLN A 162 -9.39 -12.23 10.14
N GLY A 163 -10.44 -11.41 9.91
CA GLY A 163 -10.87 -10.34 10.80
C GLY A 163 -9.97 -9.09 10.69
N ALA A 164 -9.46 -8.80 9.48
CA ALA A 164 -8.80 -7.52 9.22
C ALA A 164 -9.75 -6.36 9.47
N HIS A 165 -9.22 -5.26 9.97
CA HIS A 165 -9.96 -4.00 10.10
C HIS A 165 -9.67 -3.07 8.91
N VAL A 166 -8.43 -3.10 8.42
CA VAL A 166 -7.93 -2.22 7.35
C VAL A 166 -7.15 -3.05 6.34
N ILE A 167 -7.30 -2.73 5.07
CA ILE A 167 -6.41 -3.16 3.99
C ILE A 167 -5.64 -1.94 3.50
N ALA A 168 -4.33 -1.97 3.63
CA ALA A 168 -3.42 -0.93 3.16
C ALA A 168 -2.95 -1.24 1.73
N VAL A 169 -3.14 -0.29 0.81
CA VAL A 169 -2.82 -0.44 -0.61
C VAL A 169 -1.90 0.70 -1.06
N PRO A 170 -0.58 0.61 -0.79
CA PRO A 170 0.39 1.52 -1.35
C PRO A 170 0.50 1.33 -2.87
N ARG A 171 0.45 2.42 -3.66
CA ARG A 171 0.42 2.37 -5.13
C ARG A 171 1.48 3.27 -5.78
N ALA A 172 1.79 2.94 -7.04
CA ALA A 172 2.52 3.78 -7.98
C ALA A 172 1.86 3.64 -9.36
N VAL A 173 0.77 4.38 -9.63
CA VAL A 173 -0.07 4.18 -10.81
C VAL A 173 -0.35 5.47 -11.58
N GLY A 174 -0.46 5.35 -12.91
CA GLY A 174 -0.69 6.46 -13.81
C GLY A 174 -2.13 6.97 -13.84
N ARG A 175 -2.29 8.22 -14.30
CA ARG A 175 -3.57 8.96 -14.35
C ARG A 175 -4.64 8.23 -15.16
N ALA A 176 -4.30 7.64 -16.29
CA ALA A 176 -5.26 6.99 -17.19
C ALA A 176 -6.00 5.81 -16.56
N SER A 177 -5.44 5.20 -15.51
CA SER A 177 -6.00 4.03 -14.84
C SER A 177 -6.80 4.33 -13.56
N LEU A 178 -6.82 5.57 -13.07
CA LEU A 178 -7.39 5.92 -11.75
C LEU A 178 -8.84 5.43 -11.55
N ARG A 179 -9.69 5.52 -12.58
CA ARG A 179 -11.08 5.02 -12.48
C ARG A 179 -11.12 3.51 -12.16
N ARG A 180 -10.27 2.72 -12.81
CA ARG A 180 -10.18 1.27 -12.55
C ARG A 180 -9.69 0.98 -11.13
N TRP A 181 -8.72 1.76 -10.67
CA TRP A 181 -8.19 1.66 -9.31
C TRP A 181 -9.24 2.00 -8.25
N LYS A 182 -10.01 3.09 -8.42
CA LYS A 182 -11.14 3.41 -7.51
C LYS A 182 -12.14 2.25 -7.42
N THR A 183 -12.48 1.65 -8.58
CA THR A 183 -13.38 0.49 -8.62
C THR A 183 -12.82 -0.72 -7.88
N ALA A 184 -11.52 -1.04 -8.08
CA ALA A 184 -10.88 -2.18 -7.42
C ALA A 184 -10.80 -1.99 -5.90
N LEU A 185 -10.43 -0.78 -5.43
CA LEU A 185 -10.36 -0.45 -4.00
C LEU A 185 -11.73 -0.49 -3.33
N SER A 186 -12.76 0.07 -3.98
CA SER A 186 -14.14 -0.01 -3.50
C SER A 186 -14.61 -1.47 -3.42
N MET A 187 -14.37 -2.29 -4.46
CA MET A 187 -14.72 -3.70 -4.44
C MET A 187 -13.95 -4.46 -3.35
N ALA A 188 -12.67 -4.17 -3.16
CA ALA A 188 -11.88 -4.78 -2.08
C ALA A 188 -12.49 -4.48 -0.70
N ALA A 189 -12.98 -3.25 -0.46
CA ALA A 189 -13.68 -2.89 0.76
C ALA A 189 -14.98 -3.67 0.92
N ILE A 190 -15.81 -3.74 -0.13
CA ILE A 190 -17.10 -4.45 -0.14
C ILE A 190 -16.92 -5.94 0.19
N VAL A 191 -15.99 -6.63 -0.50
CA VAL A 191 -15.85 -8.09 -0.35
C VAL A 191 -15.15 -8.51 0.94
N SER A 192 -14.41 -7.61 1.56
CA SER A 192 -13.70 -7.86 2.82
C SER A 192 -14.45 -7.33 4.05
N GLY A 193 -15.33 -6.35 3.89
CA GLY A 193 -15.94 -5.60 4.99
C GLY A 193 -14.91 -4.79 5.79
N CYS A 194 -13.78 -4.42 5.19
CA CYS A 194 -12.69 -3.67 5.80
C CYS A 194 -12.66 -2.23 5.28
N TYR A 195 -12.10 -1.31 6.05
CA TYR A 195 -11.61 -0.08 5.44
C TYR A 195 -10.51 -0.39 4.43
N VAL A 196 -10.50 0.31 3.29
CA VAL A 196 -9.40 0.25 2.33
C VAL A 196 -8.76 1.62 2.23
N ILE A 197 -7.49 1.70 2.59
CA ILE A 197 -6.71 2.94 2.55
C ILE A 197 -5.64 2.83 1.47
N SER A 198 -5.43 3.88 0.71
CA SER A 198 -4.50 3.84 -0.42
C SER A 198 -3.81 5.17 -0.65
N SER A 199 -2.50 5.15 -0.82
CA SER A 199 -1.67 6.29 -1.21
C SER A 199 -1.05 6.04 -2.57
N ASN A 200 -0.74 7.11 -3.32
CA ASN A 200 -0.19 7.02 -4.66
C ASN A 200 0.92 8.06 -4.89
N ARG A 201 1.74 7.84 -5.90
CA ARG A 201 2.61 8.90 -6.48
C ARG A 201 1.76 9.89 -7.27
N ALA A 202 2.20 11.15 -7.37
CA ALA A 202 1.56 12.23 -8.12
C ALA A 202 2.59 13.05 -8.89
N GLY A 203 2.26 13.42 -10.13
CA GLY A 203 3.13 14.24 -10.98
C GLY A 203 3.87 13.43 -12.03
N ILE A 204 4.86 14.07 -12.65
CA ILE A 204 5.68 13.47 -13.72
C ILE A 204 7.10 13.34 -13.20
N ASP A 205 7.70 12.16 -13.32
CA ASP A 205 9.09 11.93 -12.95
C ASP A 205 10.08 12.44 -14.01
N GLN A 206 11.38 12.40 -13.71
CA GLN A 206 12.44 12.86 -14.61
C GLN A 206 12.52 12.07 -15.94
N LYS A 207 11.92 10.88 -16.00
CA LYS A 207 11.86 10.03 -17.20
C LYS A 207 10.59 10.23 -18.01
N GLY A 208 9.68 11.11 -17.55
CA GLY A 208 8.41 11.41 -18.22
C GLY A 208 7.27 10.45 -17.82
N GLN A 209 7.46 9.57 -16.83
CA GLN A 209 6.39 8.71 -16.31
C GLN A 209 5.39 9.55 -15.53
N GLU A 210 4.13 9.56 -15.96
CA GLU A 210 3.05 10.27 -15.28
C GLU A 210 2.39 9.37 -14.21
N PHE A 211 2.31 9.89 -12.97
CA PHE A 211 1.58 9.30 -11.86
C PHE A 211 0.33 10.11 -11.55
N GLY A 212 -0.77 9.42 -11.29
CA GLY A 212 -2.09 10.02 -11.26
C GLY A 212 -2.47 10.72 -9.96
N GLY A 213 -1.70 10.60 -8.89
CA GLY A 213 -2.11 11.05 -7.56
C GLY A 213 -3.29 10.25 -7.01
N GLY A 214 -4.05 10.85 -6.11
CA GLY A 214 -5.22 10.24 -5.49
C GLY A 214 -4.87 9.30 -4.34
N GLY A 215 -4.68 9.85 -3.14
CA GLY A 215 -4.80 9.13 -1.89
C GLY A 215 -6.29 8.95 -1.57
N TRP A 216 -6.72 7.73 -1.21
CA TRP A 216 -8.14 7.41 -1.00
C TRP A 216 -8.37 6.58 0.25
N ILE A 217 -9.49 6.84 0.92
CA ILE A 217 -10.01 6.01 2.01
C ILE A 217 -11.43 5.60 1.67
N PHE A 218 -11.66 4.28 1.61
CA PHE A 218 -12.99 3.69 1.43
C PHE A 218 -13.44 3.08 2.75
N ASP A 219 -14.73 3.24 3.05
CA ASP A 219 -15.35 2.59 4.20
C ASP A 219 -15.61 1.10 3.93
N PRO A 220 -16.00 0.30 4.93
CA PRO A 220 -16.25 -1.15 4.77
C PRO A 220 -17.43 -1.51 3.84
N PHE A 221 -18.21 -0.54 3.39
CA PHE A 221 -19.29 -0.72 2.40
C PHE A 221 -18.89 -0.29 0.98
N GLY A 222 -17.64 0.20 0.81
CA GLY A 222 -17.08 0.59 -0.47
C GLY A 222 -17.31 2.06 -0.85
N ASP A 223 -17.85 2.87 0.07
CA ASP A 223 -18.03 4.31 -0.16
C ASP A 223 -16.70 5.05 0.03
N LEU A 224 -16.38 5.96 -0.90
CA LEU A 224 -15.21 6.83 -0.80
C LEU A 224 -15.50 7.92 0.25
N ILE A 225 -14.77 7.89 1.36
CA ILE A 225 -14.98 8.81 2.50
C ILE A 225 -13.92 9.89 2.63
N ALA A 226 -12.75 9.72 1.98
CA ALA A 226 -11.72 10.76 1.86
C ALA A 226 -10.91 10.57 0.58
N GLU A 227 -10.50 11.70 -0.02
CA GLU A 227 -9.70 11.76 -1.24
C GLU A 227 -8.75 12.96 -1.17
N THR A 228 -7.48 12.74 -1.53
CA THR A 228 -6.49 13.84 -1.69
C THR A 228 -6.75 14.63 -2.96
N SER A 229 -6.17 15.81 -3.00
CA SER A 229 -6.09 16.66 -4.21
C SER A 229 -4.71 17.35 -4.25
N PRO A 230 -4.33 17.96 -5.37
CA PRO A 230 -3.07 18.72 -5.45
C PRO A 230 -2.90 19.76 -4.34
N ASP A 231 -3.99 20.42 -3.92
CA ASP A 231 -3.98 21.41 -2.84
C ASP A 231 -3.98 20.76 -1.44
N HIS A 232 -4.52 19.56 -1.33
CA HIS A 232 -4.63 18.78 -0.09
C HIS A 232 -4.03 17.38 -0.31
N SER A 233 -2.69 17.30 -0.41
CA SER A 233 -1.97 16.05 -0.72
C SER A 233 -1.95 15.03 0.42
N VAL A 234 -2.50 15.37 1.58
CA VAL A 234 -2.71 14.49 2.73
C VAL A 234 -4.14 14.66 3.22
N VAL A 235 -4.82 13.55 3.48
CA VAL A 235 -6.14 13.53 4.13
C VAL A 235 -6.17 12.43 5.18
N SER A 236 -7.00 12.59 6.21
CA SER A 236 -7.12 11.60 7.29
C SER A 236 -8.56 11.40 7.76
N VAL A 237 -8.85 10.23 8.31
CA VAL A 237 -10.15 9.85 8.86
C VAL A 237 -9.98 9.09 10.16
N ASP A 238 -10.84 9.37 11.14
CA ASP A 238 -10.98 8.57 12.35
C ASP A 238 -11.80 7.30 12.03
N LEU A 239 -11.20 6.11 12.16
CA LEU A 239 -11.86 4.86 11.82
C LEU A 239 -12.75 4.35 12.96
N ASP A 240 -14.00 4.01 12.63
CA ASP A 240 -14.94 3.31 13.51
C ASP A 240 -14.84 1.78 13.29
N LEU A 241 -14.13 1.08 14.17
CA LEU A 241 -13.97 -0.38 14.05
C LEU A 241 -15.29 -1.14 14.21
N ALA A 242 -16.28 -0.58 14.90
CA ALA A 242 -17.61 -1.19 14.99
C ALA A 242 -18.32 -1.21 13.63
N LEU A 243 -17.95 -0.31 12.71
CA LEU A 243 -18.45 -0.34 11.33
C LEU A 243 -17.94 -1.57 10.58
N VAL A 244 -16.67 -1.96 10.81
CA VAL A 244 -16.06 -3.17 10.24
C VAL A 244 -16.79 -4.41 10.71
N GLU A 245 -17.02 -4.53 12.04
CA GLU A 245 -17.74 -5.67 12.62
C GLU A 245 -19.15 -5.81 12.00
N ARG A 246 -19.86 -4.69 11.84
CA ARG A 246 -21.18 -4.68 11.18
C ARG A 246 -21.11 -5.07 9.71
N ALA A 247 -20.12 -4.61 8.96
CA ALA A 247 -19.97 -4.92 7.55
C ALA A 247 -19.62 -6.39 7.31
N GLN A 248 -18.72 -6.95 8.13
CA GLN A 248 -18.31 -8.36 8.04
C GLN A 248 -19.44 -9.33 8.35
N GLN A 249 -20.48 -8.90 9.10
CA GLN A 249 -21.69 -9.69 9.36
C GLN A 249 -22.77 -9.55 8.27
N LYS A 250 -22.59 -8.65 7.29
CA LYS A 250 -23.55 -8.39 6.22
C LYS A 250 -23.10 -8.97 4.88
N TYR A 251 -24.04 -8.98 3.92
CA TYR A 251 -23.74 -9.29 2.52
C TYR A 251 -22.72 -8.28 1.95
N PRO A 252 -21.70 -8.74 1.20
CA PRO A 252 -21.45 -10.12 0.79
C PRO A 252 -20.59 -10.92 1.78
N CYS A 253 -20.05 -10.32 2.84
CA CYS A 253 -19.09 -10.97 3.75
C CYS A 253 -19.67 -12.17 4.50
N CYS A 254 -20.97 -12.14 4.82
CA CYS A 254 -21.67 -13.22 5.51
C CYS A 254 -21.94 -14.46 4.64
N VAL A 255 -21.68 -14.40 3.34
CA VAL A 255 -21.89 -15.55 2.43
C VAL A 255 -20.80 -16.59 2.67
N SER A 256 -21.23 -17.83 2.94
CA SER A 256 -20.31 -18.95 3.16
C SER A 256 -19.45 -19.23 1.93
N GLU A 257 -18.18 -19.49 2.16
CA GLU A 257 -17.24 -19.88 1.11
C GLU A 257 -17.45 -21.33 0.68
N LEU A 258 -17.16 -21.60 -0.57
CA LEU A 258 -16.99 -22.96 -1.04
C LEU A 258 -15.70 -23.55 -0.44
N PRO A 259 -15.65 -24.85 -0.13
CA PRO A 259 -14.39 -25.51 0.19
C PRO A 259 -13.40 -25.24 -0.94
N SER A 260 -12.15 -24.93 -0.58
CA SER A 260 -11.10 -24.78 -1.59
C SER A 260 -11.10 -26.03 -2.48
N PRO A 261 -11.04 -25.90 -3.83
CA PRO A 261 -10.90 -27.07 -4.69
C PRO A 261 -9.67 -27.83 -4.20
N THR A 262 -9.89 -29.03 -3.66
CA THR A 262 -8.81 -29.96 -3.39
C THR A 262 -8.10 -30.17 -4.72
N THR A 263 -6.82 -29.80 -4.79
CA THR A 263 -5.96 -30.18 -5.90
C THR A 263 -5.92 -31.71 -5.87
N THR A 264 -6.82 -32.35 -6.61
CA THR A 264 -6.69 -33.77 -6.91
C THR A 264 -5.39 -33.86 -7.70
N ALA A 265 -4.34 -34.32 -7.04
CA ALA A 265 -3.13 -34.74 -7.73
C ALA A 265 -3.58 -35.70 -8.81
N SER A 266 -3.47 -35.29 -10.06
CA SER A 266 -3.63 -36.20 -11.21
C SER A 266 -2.54 -37.23 -11.11
N LEU A 267 -2.88 -38.39 -10.55
CA LEU A 267 -2.18 -39.63 -10.81
C LEU A 267 -2.46 -39.97 -12.27
N GLY A 268 -1.50 -39.81 -13.15
CA GLY A 268 -1.46 -40.19 -14.53
C GLY A 268 -0.05 -40.15 -15.02
#